data_6e9916287ab79c611cd44df5810685f0
#
_entry.id   6e9916287ab79c611cd44df5810685f0
#
_cell.length_a   1.000
_cell.length_b   1.000
_cell.length_c   1.000
_cell.angle_alpha   90.00
_cell.angle_beta   90.00
_cell.angle_gamma   90.00
#
_symmetry.space_group_name_H-M   'P 1'
#
loop_
_entity.id
_entity.type
_entity.pdbx_description
1 polymer ?
#
loop_
_entity_poly.entity_id
_entity_poly.type
_entity_poly.pdbx_seq_one_letter_code
_entity_poly.pdbx_strand_id
1 'polypeptide(L)'
;MANLLTMQFCATLRKPGNLKPLRSTSTALTSKRSYSSEDREYLHKSIVPTMHYQKSLPRLPVPKLEDTIKRYLAAQRPLLDDDQFSTTEKLARDFENGVGKQMHEELVAQDKRNKHTSYISAPWFDMYLSARDSVVLNFNPFMSFNPDPKTEYNNQLVRATNMVASAVRFMKTLRAGLLEPEVFHLNPAKSDTDSFKKLIRWVPSSLSWYGAFMVNAYPLDMSQYFRLFNATRIPKQGKDELFTDPKGRHLLVMRGGNMYVFDVMDRDGNLVKPAEIQAHLKHILSDPTPAAAHPLGLLTSENRDTWARLREKLLATGNGEVLGLVDSALFCLCLDDESMNDHIHISHNMLHGDGTNRWYDKSFSIIMAKCGNAAINFEHSWGDGVAVLRFQNEVFKDSTENPLVNPGSQPAAVDSASAVRRLQFNLDAELENGVIKAKENFHAAVSKLTIDAMQFMKGGKEQLKKKKLSPDAIAQLAFQMGFLRQYGQTVATYESCSTAAFRHGRTETIRPLTKEAAMAQGFDRHLFAMKYLANSKGQDLHSLYQDPAYAAINHNILSTSTLTSPAVNLGGFAPVVPDGFGVGYGVHDEWIGCNVSSYPERNVHEFLQCVHKSLEDIFSVLEGKPLS
;
A
#
# COMPACT_ATOMS: atom_id res chain seq x y z
N MET A 1 20.09 18.26 13.13
CA MET A 1 19.32 18.49 11.90
C MET A 1 18.32 17.35 11.63
N ALA A 2 18.74 16.08 11.61
CA ALA A 2 17.84 14.97 11.35
C ALA A 2 16.69 14.86 12.37
N ASN A 3 16.94 15.06 13.66
CA ASN A 3 15.87 15.10 14.69
C ASN A 3 14.89 16.27 14.52
N LEU A 4 15.36 17.41 13.98
CA LEU A 4 14.49 18.54 13.63
C LEU A 4 13.61 18.24 12.41
N LEU A 5 14.14 17.48 11.44
CA LEU A 5 13.41 17.07 10.24
C LEU A 5 12.28 16.12 10.57
N THR A 6 12.53 15.10 11.38
CA THR A 6 11.50 14.17 11.83
C THR A 6 10.45 14.89 12.68
N MET A 7 10.87 15.76 13.60
CA MET A 7 9.97 16.59 14.41
C MET A 7 9.14 17.58 13.56
N GLN A 8 9.74 18.25 12.58
CA GLN A 8 9.02 19.20 11.73
C GLN A 8 8.08 18.51 10.76
N PHE A 9 8.47 17.41 10.14
CA PHE A 9 7.65 16.67 9.19
C PHE A 9 6.38 16.12 9.86
N CYS A 10 6.52 15.54 11.03
CA CYS A 10 5.39 14.94 11.76
C CYS A 10 4.63 15.96 12.63
N ALA A 11 5.30 16.95 13.22
CA ALA A 11 4.62 18.02 13.97
C ALA A 11 3.82 18.95 13.05
N THR A 12 4.18 19.07 11.77
CA THR A 12 3.48 19.95 10.82
C THR A 12 2.25 19.30 10.22
N LEU A 13 2.21 17.98 10.12
CA LEU A 13 0.97 17.24 9.86
C LEU A 13 -0.09 17.48 10.97
N ARG A 14 0.34 17.92 12.15
CA ARG A 14 -0.48 18.12 13.36
C ARG A 14 -0.65 19.57 13.82
N LYS A 15 0.11 20.55 13.29
CA LYS A 15 -0.15 21.96 13.63
C LYS A 15 -1.29 22.49 12.75
N PRO A 16 -2.38 23.02 13.34
CA PRO A 16 -3.37 23.79 12.59
C PRO A 16 -2.69 25.10 12.15
N GLY A 17 -2.16 25.11 10.95
CA GLY A 17 -1.74 26.34 10.33
C GLY A 17 -2.96 27.21 10.07
N ASN A 18 -2.88 28.51 10.34
CA ASN A 18 -3.85 29.52 9.96
C ASN A 18 -3.97 29.56 8.43
N LEU A 19 -4.68 28.61 7.84
CA LEU A 19 -5.13 28.67 6.46
C LEU A 19 -6.52 29.33 6.48
N LYS A 20 -6.57 30.60 6.11
CA LYS A 20 -7.82 31.22 5.70
C LYS A 20 -8.44 30.37 4.59
N PRO A 21 -9.74 30.09 4.62
CA PRO A 21 -10.38 29.36 3.54
C PRO A 21 -10.25 30.19 2.27
N LEU A 22 -9.47 29.69 1.31
CA LEU A 22 -9.55 30.14 -0.06
C LEU A 22 -10.92 29.74 -0.59
N ARG A 23 -11.83 30.71 -0.70
CA ARG A 23 -13.02 30.55 -1.53
C ARG A 23 -12.55 30.17 -2.92
N SER A 24 -12.90 28.97 -3.35
CA SER A 24 -12.77 28.53 -4.72
C SER A 24 -13.75 29.32 -5.59
N THR A 25 -13.31 30.42 -6.14
CA THR A 25 -13.93 30.94 -7.35
C THR A 25 -13.32 30.17 -8.51
N SER A 26 -13.94 29.07 -8.85
CA SER A 26 -13.66 28.38 -10.10
C SER A 26 -14.24 29.18 -11.26
N THR A 27 -13.48 30.13 -11.79
CA THR A 27 -13.68 30.59 -13.14
C THR A 27 -13.00 29.58 -14.05
N ALA A 28 -13.75 28.60 -14.50
CA ALA A 28 -13.33 27.65 -15.51
C ALA A 28 -13.14 28.39 -16.85
N LEU A 29 -11.93 28.84 -17.10
CA LEU A 29 -11.48 29.13 -18.46
C LEU A 29 -11.14 27.81 -19.13
N THR A 30 -12.14 27.16 -19.71
CA THR A 30 -11.97 26.05 -20.63
C THR A 30 -11.31 26.53 -21.90
N SER A 31 -10.00 26.67 -21.93
CA SER A 31 -9.27 26.66 -23.17
C SER A 31 -9.21 25.20 -23.65
N LYS A 32 -10.00 24.85 -24.67
CA LYS A 32 -9.81 23.62 -25.43
C LYS A 32 -8.42 23.68 -26.11
N ARG A 33 -7.37 23.22 -25.42
CA ARG A 33 -6.12 22.87 -26.10
C ARG A 33 -6.39 21.64 -26.96
N SER A 34 -6.22 21.75 -28.26
CA SER A 34 -6.09 20.59 -29.12
C SER A 34 -4.78 19.90 -28.75
N TYR A 35 -4.88 18.74 -28.11
CA TYR A 35 -3.71 17.93 -27.77
C TYR A 35 -3.07 17.38 -29.06
N SER A 36 -1.75 17.57 -29.20
CA SER A 36 -0.97 16.90 -30.25
C SER A 36 -0.93 15.39 -29.98
N SER A 37 -0.62 14.57 -31.00
CA SER A 37 -0.48 13.12 -30.82
C SER A 37 0.55 12.74 -29.74
N GLU A 38 1.59 13.53 -29.57
CA GLU A 38 2.60 13.36 -28.49
C GLU A 38 2.04 13.61 -27.07
N ASP A 39 1.01 14.44 -26.91
CA ASP A 39 0.41 14.73 -25.60
C ASP A 39 -0.44 13.57 -25.08
N ARG A 40 -0.79 12.60 -25.94
CA ARG A 40 -1.57 11.41 -25.54
C ARG A 40 -0.71 10.27 -25.00
N GLU A 41 0.61 10.30 -25.19
CA GLU A 41 1.54 9.25 -24.78
C GLU A 41 1.90 9.31 -23.27
N TYR A 42 1.84 10.48 -22.67
CA TYR A 42 2.19 10.73 -21.28
C TYR A 42 1.01 11.34 -20.52
N LEU A 43 0.97 11.11 -19.19
CA LEU A 43 -0.03 11.74 -18.34
C LEU A 43 0.19 13.26 -18.26
N HIS A 44 1.44 13.64 -18.06
CA HIS A 44 1.89 15.03 -18.01
C HIS A 44 3.41 15.10 -18.25
N LYS A 45 3.92 16.31 -18.37
CA LYS A 45 5.36 16.59 -18.49
C LYS A 45 5.77 17.49 -17.34
N SER A 46 6.39 16.91 -16.29
CA SER A 46 6.87 17.67 -15.13
C SER A 46 7.96 18.66 -15.52
N ILE A 47 7.96 19.82 -14.87
CA ILE A 47 9.05 20.81 -14.95
C ILE A 47 10.33 20.24 -14.31
N VAL A 48 10.19 19.52 -13.21
CA VAL A 48 11.29 18.90 -12.46
C VAL A 48 11.38 17.42 -12.83
N PRO A 49 12.55 16.91 -13.25
CA PRO A 49 12.70 15.48 -13.55
C PRO A 49 12.35 14.58 -12.36
N THR A 50 11.69 13.45 -12.61
CA THR A 50 11.17 12.53 -11.58
C THR A 50 12.19 12.19 -10.48
N MET A 51 13.46 11.94 -10.85
CA MET A 51 14.52 11.53 -9.92
C MET A 51 15.43 12.70 -9.48
N HIS A 52 14.99 13.93 -9.69
CA HIS A 52 15.84 15.12 -9.45
C HIS A 52 16.37 15.20 -8.02
N TYR A 53 15.53 14.90 -7.04
CA TYR A 53 15.89 14.98 -5.63
C TYR A 53 16.56 13.71 -5.08
N GLN A 54 16.47 12.59 -5.78
CA GLN A 54 16.85 11.28 -5.25
C GLN A 54 18.31 11.20 -4.76
N LYS A 55 19.24 11.87 -5.47
CA LYS A 55 20.68 11.85 -5.11
C LYS A 55 21.00 12.61 -3.84
N SER A 56 20.18 13.59 -3.45
CA SER A 56 20.40 14.45 -2.29
C SER A 56 19.48 14.16 -1.11
N LEU A 57 18.55 13.20 -1.22
CA LEU A 57 17.71 12.78 -0.10
C LEU A 57 18.57 12.37 1.10
N PRO A 58 18.23 12.84 2.32
CA PRO A 58 18.87 12.37 3.54
C PRO A 58 18.58 10.88 3.76
N ARG A 59 19.45 10.19 4.48
CA ARG A 59 19.19 8.82 4.95
C ARG A 59 18.41 8.87 6.26
N LEU A 60 17.60 7.85 6.50
CA LEU A 60 16.93 7.69 7.80
C LEU A 60 18.01 7.54 8.88
N PRO A 61 18.07 8.46 9.88
CA PRO A 61 19.08 8.39 10.92
C PRO A 61 18.82 7.20 11.85
N VAL A 62 19.87 6.51 12.27
CA VAL A 62 19.78 5.56 13.39
C VAL A 62 19.46 6.36 14.66
N PRO A 63 18.36 6.08 15.38
CA PRO A 63 18.02 6.78 16.62
C PRO A 63 19.09 6.54 17.69
N LYS A 64 19.23 7.42 18.66
CA LYS A 64 20.06 7.13 19.84
C LYS A 64 19.42 5.98 20.66
N LEU A 65 20.26 5.11 21.21
CA LEU A 65 19.78 3.96 21.97
C LEU A 65 18.97 4.39 23.22
N GLU A 66 19.45 5.39 23.94
CA GLU A 66 18.74 5.97 25.10
C GLU A 66 17.33 6.48 24.76
N ASP A 67 17.17 7.16 23.61
CA ASP A 67 15.88 7.63 23.16
C ASP A 67 14.95 6.47 22.77
N THR A 68 15.50 5.42 22.16
CA THR A 68 14.76 4.21 21.78
C THR A 68 14.24 3.50 23.02
N ILE A 69 15.08 3.27 24.03
CA ILE A 69 14.68 2.61 25.27
C ILE A 69 13.66 3.45 26.04
N LYS A 70 13.87 4.78 26.12
CA LYS A 70 12.90 5.68 26.75
C LYS A 70 11.51 5.58 26.09
N ARG A 71 11.45 5.58 24.74
CA ARG A 71 10.18 5.48 23.99
C ARG A 71 9.55 4.09 24.13
N TYR A 72 10.36 3.04 24.11
CA TYR A 72 9.91 1.68 24.34
C TYR A 72 9.21 1.56 25.71
N LEU A 73 9.85 2.03 26.78
CA LEU A 73 9.29 2.02 28.13
C LEU A 73 8.02 2.88 28.24
N ALA A 74 8.01 4.05 27.62
CA ALA A 74 6.82 4.90 27.56
C ALA A 74 5.63 4.21 26.85
N ALA A 75 5.90 3.41 25.80
CA ALA A 75 4.89 2.65 25.10
C ALA A 75 4.40 1.41 25.87
N GLN A 76 5.25 0.84 26.72
CA GLN A 76 4.90 -0.30 27.58
C GLN A 76 4.04 0.12 28.79
N ARG A 77 4.26 1.32 29.31
CA ARG A 77 3.62 1.77 30.58
C ARG A 77 2.09 1.64 30.61
N PRO A 78 1.33 1.98 29.56
CA PRO A 78 -0.13 1.82 29.54
C PRO A 78 -0.61 0.38 29.33
N LEU A 79 0.29 -0.56 29.02
CA LEU A 79 -0.03 -1.96 28.70
C LEU A 79 0.29 -2.91 29.86
N LEU A 80 1.11 -2.49 30.83
CA LEU A 80 1.65 -3.34 31.89
C LEU A 80 1.23 -2.85 33.27
N ASP A 81 1.05 -3.77 34.21
CA ASP A 81 0.98 -3.47 35.64
C ASP A 81 2.37 -3.04 36.18
N ASP A 82 2.42 -2.64 37.46
CA ASP A 82 3.63 -2.09 38.06
C ASP A 82 4.77 -3.12 38.18
N ASP A 83 4.46 -4.38 38.46
CA ASP A 83 5.46 -5.44 38.61
C ASP A 83 6.03 -5.87 37.27
N GLN A 84 5.17 -6.04 36.27
CA GLN A 84 5.56 -6.32 34.88
C GLN A 84 6.41 -5.18 34.32
N PHE A 85 5.97 -3.93 34.55
CA PHE A 85 6.70 -2.76 34.06
C PHE A 85 8.09 -2.65 34.70
N SER A 86 8.20 -2.87 36.03
CA SER A 86 9.48 -2.86 36.76
C SER A 86 10.46 -3.91 36.18
N THR A 87 9.94 -5.11 35.90
CA THR A 87 10.73 -6.19 35.29
C THR A 87 11.23 -5.79 33.88
N THR A 88 10.32 -5.31 33.03
CA THR A 88 10.65 -4.86 31.67
C THR A 88 11.63 -3.67 31.69
N GLU A 89 11.47 -2.72 32.61
CA GLU A 89 12.39 -1.59 32.76
C GLU A 89 13.80 -2.06 33.09
N LYS A 90 13.93 -3.00 34.06
CA LYS A 90 15.24 -3.58 34.40
C LYS A 90 15.90 -4.24 33.22
N LEU A 91 15.19 -5.07 32.45
CA LEU A 91 15.71 -5.72 31.25
C LEU A 91 16.09 -4.71 30.15
N ALA A 92 15.30 -3.66 29.98
CA ALA A 92 15.58 -2.60 29.01
C ALA A 92 16.82 -1.80 29.37
N ARG A 93 17.03 -1.50 30.66
CA ARG A 93 18.23 -0.80 31.15
C ARG A 93 19.48 -1.68 31.09
N ASP A 94 19.34 -2.98 31.37
CA ASP A 94 20.42 -3.94 31.22
C ASP A 94 20.85 -4.04 29.75
N PHE A 95 19.91 -4.14 28.83
CA PHE A 95 20.17 -4.09 27.39
C PHE A 95 20.87 -2.79 26.98
N GLU A 96 20.35 -1.63 27.40
CA GLU A 96 20.90 -0.31 27.07
C GLU A 96 22.38 -0.17 27.49
N ASN A 97 22.72 -0.65 28.70
CA ASN A 97 24.06 -0.51 29.26
C ASN A 97 25.02 -1.65 28.86
N GLY A 98 24.49 -2.76 28.38
CA GLY A 98 25.22 -3.98 28.02
C GLY A 98 25.36 -4.19 26.51
N VAL A 99 24.88 -5.35 26.06
CA VAL A 99 25.01 -5.80 24.67
C VAL A 99 24.31 -4.87 23.66
N GLY A 100 23.22 -4.22 24.05
CA GLY A 100 22.52 -3.25 23.19
C GLY A 100 23.37 -2.08 22.76
N LYS A 101 24.26 -1.61 23.64
CA LYS A 101 25.22 -0.55 23.29
C LYS A 101 26.18 -1.01 22.19
N GLN A 102 26.72 -2.23 22.31
CA GLN A 102 27.62 -2.79 21.30
C GLN A 102 26.91 -2.98 19.94
N MET A 103 25.69 -3.52 19.97
CA MET A 103 24.86 -3.71 18.77
C MET A 103 24.52 -2.38 18.10
N HIS A 104 24.19 -1.36 18.89
CA HIS A 104 23.91 -0.02 18.40
C HIS A 104 25.14 0.61 17.73
N GLU A 105 26.31 0.55 18.38
CA GLU A 105 27.57 1.06 17.83
C GLU A 105 27.91 0.39 16.51
N GLU A 106 27.69 -0.91 16.41
CA GLU A 106 27.90 -1.65 15.18
C GLU A 106 26.93 -1.27 14.07
N LEU A 107 25.62 -1.17 14.39
CA LEU A 107 24.58 -0.71 13.44
C LEU A 107 24.93 0.69 12.91
N VAL A 108 25.35 1.61 13.77
CA VAL A 108 25.80 2.94 13.38
C VAL A 108 27.04 2.87 12.49
N ALA A 109 27.99 1.97 12.78
CA ALA A 109 29.17 1.78 11.96
C ALA A 109 28.84 1.19 10.58
N GLN A 110 27.90 0.25 10.49
CA GLN A 110 27.38 -0.28 9.23
C GLN A 110 26.67 0.81 8.42
N ASP A 111 25.80 1.60 9.06
CA ASP A 111 25.11 2.71 8.40
C ASP A 111 26.07 3.77 7.87
N LYS A 112 27.13 4.10 8.62
CA LYS A 112 28.16 5.03 8.16
C LYS A 112 28.93 4.53 6.92
N ARG A 113 29.13 3.22 6.79
CA ARG A 113 29.78 2.61 5.61
C ARG A 113 28.85 2.57 4.41
N ASN A 114 27.55 2.34 4.62
CA ASN A 114 26.56 2.25 3.55
C ASN A 114 25.84 3.59 3.32
N LYS A 115 26.43 4.45 2.49
CA LYS A 115 25.90 5.79 2.19
C LYS A 115 24.77 5.80 1.14
N HIS A 116 24.46 4.65 0.56
CA HIS A 116 23.52 4.57 -0.58
C HIS A 116 22.08 4.31 -0.17
N THR A 117 21.83 3.87 1.06
CA THR A 117 20.51 3.50 1.55
C THR A 117 20.36 3.81 3.05
N SER A 118 19.17 3.67 3.60
CA SER A 118 18.91 3.78 5.03
C SER A 118 19.14 2.44 5.74
N TYR A 119 19.51 2.48 7.02
CA TYR A 119 19.90 1.31 7.82
C TYR A 119 18.84 0.21 7.86
N ILE A 120 17.55 0.58 7.76
CA ILE A 120 16.42 -0.35 7.86
C ILE A 120 16.02 -0.97 6.52
N SER A 121 16.48 -0.42 5.38
CA SER A 121 15.95 -0.81 4.06
C SER A 121 16.17 -2.29 3.75
N ALA A 122 17.40 -2.80 3.89
CA ALA A 122 17.71 -4.20 3.61
C ALA A 122 17.03 -5.16 4.61
N PRO A 123 17.11 -4.96 5.95
CA PRO A 123 16.39 -5.79 6.92
C PRO A 123 14.88 -5.82 6.68
N TRP A 124 14.29 -4.73 6.21
CA TRP A 124 12.85 -4.64 5.94
C TRP A 124 12.43 -5.47 4.73
N PHE A 125 13.20 -5.41 3.62
CA PHE A 125 12.99 -6.28 2.48
C PHE A 125 13.16 -7.75 2.84
N ASP A 126 14.20 -8.05 3.61
CA ASP A 126 14.51 -9.41 4.04
C ASP A 126 13.38 -10.03 4.86
N MET A 127 12.79 -9.24 5.76
CA MET A 127 11.64 -9.66 6.56
C MET A 127 10.45 -10.11 5.69
N TYR A 128 10.08 -9.30 4.69
CA TYR A 128 8.96 -9.66 3.79
C TYR A 128 9.27 -10.88 2.94
N LEU A 129 10.46 -10.94 2.35
CA LEU A 129 10.82 -12.01 1.43
C LEU A 129 11.10 -13.35 2.12
N SER A 130 11.52 -13.30 3.39
CA SER A 130 11.76 -14.49 4.21
C SER A 130 10.49 -15.03 4.90
N ALA A 131 9.40 -14.27 4.91
CA ALA A 131 8.12 -14.76 5.41
C ALA A 131 7.60 -15.91 4.53
N ARG A 132 7.18 -17.02 5.18
CA ARG A 132 6.73 -18.23 4.47
C ARG A 132 5.22 -18.39 4.41
N ASP A 133 4.48 -17.58 5.15
CA ASP A 133 3.03 -17.57 5.09
C ASP A 133 2.52 -17.14 3.70
N SER A 134 1.28 -17.50 3.38
CA SER A 134 0.58 -16.99 2.20
C SER A 134 0.65 -15.47 2.14
N VAL A 135 0.83 -14.90 0.94
CA VAL A 135 0.74 -13.43 0.79
C VAL A 135 -0.69 -12.92 0.96
N VAL A 136 -1.67 -13.76 0.65
CA VAL A 136 -3.10 -13.47 0.83
C VAL A 136 -3.44 -13.49 2.31
N LEU A 137 -4.19 -12.51 2.77
CA LEU A 137 -4.61 -12.29 4.16
C LEU A 137 -3.48 -12.00 5.16
N ASN A 138 -2.21 -12.09 4.77
CA ASN A 138 -1.09 -11.78 5.65
C ASN A 138 -0.35 -10.50 5.25
N PHE A 139 -0.28 -10.20 3.94
CA PHE A 139 0.52 -9.07 3.44
C PHE A 139 -0.20 -8.20 2.43
N ASN A 140 -0.94 -8.78 1.48
CA ASN A 140 -1.54 -8.05 0.38
C ASN A 140 -2.80 -7.27 0.81
N PRO A 141 -2.80 -5.94 0.75
CA PRO A 141 -3.99 -5.13 0.98
C PRO A 141 -4.68 -4.81 -0.36
N PHE A 142 -5.88 -4.23 -0.26
CA PHE A 142 -6.57 -3.66 -1.40
C PHE A 142 -6.95 -2.20 -1.19
N MET A 143 -7.10 -1.47 -2.29
CA MET A 143 -7.67 -0.13 -2.33
C MET A 143 -8.64 -0.03 -3.50
N SER A 144 -9.93 0.15 -3.21
CA SER A 144 -10.95 0.28 -4.25
C SER A 144 -11.02 1.72 -4.77
N PHE A 145 -11.30 1.85 -6.05
CA PHE A 145 -11.54 3.13 -6.69
C PHE A 145 -12.96 3.64 -6.41
N ASN A 146 -13.10 4.93 -6.27
CA ASN A 146 -14.41 5.56 -6.43
C ASN A 146 -14.99 5.25 -7.81
N PRO A 147 -16.33 5.14 -7.94
CA PRO A 147 -16.97 5.07 -9.26
C PRO A 147 -16.56 6.24 -10.15
N ASP A 148 -16.56 6.03 -11.47
CA ASP A 148 -16.45 7.15 -12.39
C ASP A 148 -17.62 8.11 -12.15
N PRO A 149 -17.38 9.43 -12.02
CA PRO A 149 -18.45 10.41 -11.84
C PRO A 149 -19.50 10.40 -12.94
N LYS A 150 -19.12 9.96 -14.14
CA LYS A 150 -20.04 9.73 -15.25
C LYS A 150 -20.49 8.28 -15.22
N THR A 151 -21.71 8.05 -14.74
CA THR A 151 -22.25 6.71 -14.45
C THR A 151 -22.16 5.76 -15.64
N GLU A 152 -22.34 6.24 -16.85
CA GLU A 152 -22.26 5.45 -18.08
C GLU A 152 -20.85 4.89 -18.38
N TYR A 153 -19.80 5.45 -17.77
CA TYR A 153 -18.43 4.94 -17.87
C TYR A 153 -18.15 3.77 -16.91
N ASN A 154 -19.03 3.53 -15.94
CA ASN A 154 -18.93 2.38 -15.02
C ASN A 154 -19.38 1.07 -15.70
N ASN A 155 -18.93 0.86 -16.91
CA ASN A 155 -19.05 -0.37 -17.69
C ASN A 155 -17.70 -1.09 -17.68
N GLN A 156 -17.69 -2.38 -17.42
CA GLN A 156 -16.46 -3.17 -17.27
C GLN A 156 -15.47 -2.95 -18.43
N LEU A 157 -15.92 -3.09 -19.68
CA LEU A 157 -15.06 -2.97 -20.85
C LEU A 157 -14.50 -1.55 -21.02
N VAL A 158 -15.35 -0.53 -20.93
CA VAL A 158 -14.97 0.87 -21.12
C VAL A 158 -14.02 1.31 -20.00
N ARG A 159 -14.39 1.00 -18.75
CA ARG A 159 -13.59 1.38 -17.58
C ARG A 159 -12.24 0.67 -17.56
N ALA A 160 -12.20 -0.65 -17.81
CA ALA A 160 -10.96 -1.41 -17.89
C ALA A 160 -10.05 -0.87 -18.99
N THR A 161 -10.57 -0.55 -20.17
CA THR A 161 -9.78 0.01 -21.27
C THR A 161 -9.13 1.34 -20.88
N ASN A 162 -9.91 2.27 -20.31
CA ASN A 162 -9.39 3.57 -19.88
C ASN A 162 -8.35 3.42 -18.75
N MET A 163 -8.60 2.58 -17.76
CA MET A 163 -7.66 2.36 -16.65
C MET A 163 -6.36 1.69 -17.10
N VAL A 164 -6.43 0.71 -18.01
CA VAL A 164 -5.23 0.09 -18.61
C VAL A 164 -4.43 1.12 -19.38
N ALA A 165 -5.06 1.91 -20.23
CA ALA A 165 -4.38 2.95 -21.00
C ALA A 165 -3.74 4.01 -20.08
N SER A 166 -4.45 4.47 -19.04
CA SER A 166 -3.92 5.41 -18.04
C SER A 166 -2.76 4.82 -17.24
N ALA A 167 -2.82 3.53 -16.88
CA ALA A 167 -1.73 2.84 -16.20
C ALA A 167 -0.46 2.76 -17.06
N VAL A 168 -0.61 2.44 -18.35
CA VAL A 168 0.51 2.43 -19.31
C VAL A 168 1.07 3.83 -19.51
N ARG A 169 0.23 4.86 -19.60
CA ARG A 169 0.66 6.27 -19.67
C ARG A 169 1.41 6.69 -18.42
N PHE A 170 0.96 6.30 -17.24
CA PHE A 170 1.68 6.53 -15.98
C PHE A 170 3.08 5.92 -16.05
N MET A 171 3.17 4.64 -16.42
CA MET A 171 4.45 3.94 -16.55
C MET A 171 5.39 4.63 -17.54
N LYS A 172 4.89 5.02 -18.72
CA LYS A 172 5.67 5.76 -19.71
C LYS A 172 6.16 7.10 -19.17
N THR A 173 5.29 7.85 -18.48
CA THR A 173 5.62 9.12 -17.83
C THR A 173 6.73 8.95 -16.79
N LEU A 174 6.62 7.91 -15.96
CA LEU A 174 7.63 7.55 -14.96
C LEU A 174 8.98 7.20 -15.62
N ARG A 175 8.97 6.31 -16.62
CA ARG A 175 10.20 5.84 -17.29
C ARG A 175 10.89 6.92 -18.11
N ALA A 176 10.13 7.85 -18.66
CA ALA A 176 10.66 9.01 -19.37
C ALA A 176 11.22 10.09 -18.42
N GLY A 177 11.08 9.90 -17.09
CA GLY A 177 11.51 10.91 -16.10
C GLY A 177 10.63 12.17 -16.09
N LEU A 178 9.40 12.05 -16.58
CA LEU A 178 8.43 13.14 -16.73
C LEU A 178 7.36 13.15 -15.62
N LEU A 179 7.30 12.12 -14.79
CA LEU A 179 6.41 12.10 -13.63
C LEU A 179 6.89 13.15 -12.62
N GLU A 180 5.98 13.97 -12.13
CA GLU A 180 6.31 14.97 -11.12
C GLU A 180 6.83 14.29 -9.85
N PRO A 181 8.00 14.71 -9.31
CA PRO A 181 8.50 14.20 -8.04
C PRO A 181 7.50 14.45 -6.93
N GLU A 182 7.36 13.49 -6.02
CA GLU A 182 6.58 13.74 -4.81
C GLU A 182 7.32 14.69 -3.87
N VAL A 183 6.63 15.75 -3.45
CA VAL A 183 7.16 16.74 -2.51
C VAL A 183 6.08 17.09 -1.50
N PHE A 184 6.41 17.00 -0.23
CA PHE A 184 5.55 17.50 0.83
C PHE A 184 5.82 18.99 1.07
N HIS A 185 4.84 19.84 0.79
CA HIS A 185 4.93 21.29 0.89
C HIS A 185 4.28 21.80 2.17
N LEU A 186 5.06 22.40 3.09
CA LEU A 186 4.49 23.07 4.27
C LEU A 186 3.79 24.37 3.91
N ASN A 187 4.25 25.02 2.86
CA ASN A 187 3.65 26.23 2.31
C ASN A 187 3.56 26.12 0.77
N PRO A 188 2.51 25.45 0.25
CA PRO A 188 2.35 25.24 -1.19
C PRO A 188 2.38 26.55 -2.00
N ALA A 189 1.83 27.65 -1.46
CA ALA A 189 1.83 28.95 -2.13
C ALA A 189 3.24 29.48 -2.45
N LYS A 190 4.26 29.03 -1.72
CA LYS A 190 5.67 29.40 -1.95
C LYS A 190 6.46 28.35 -2.71
N SER A 191 6.22 27.07 -2.42
CA SER A 191 7.08 25.98 -2.86
C SER A 191 6.45 25.06 -3.90
N ASP A 192 5.13 25.13 -4.12
CA ASP A 192 4.43 24.40 -5.18
C ASP A 192 4.01 25.35 -6.31
N THR A 193 4.97 26.07 -6.87
CA THR A 193 4.76 27.04 -7.93
C THR A 193 5.66 26.75 -9.12
N ASP A 194 5.19 27.07 -10.34
CA ASP A 194 6.00 26.90 -11.55
C ASP A 194 7.32 27.65 -11.48
N SER A 195 7.31 28.85 -10.87
CA SER A 195 8.53 29.64 -10.69
C SER A 195 9.56 28.93 -9.83
N PHE A 196 9.14 28.36 -8.70
CA PHE A 196 10.01 27.57 -7.85
C PHE A 196 10.47 26.30 -8.57
N LYS A 197 9.56 25.56 -9.24
CA LYS A 197 9.88 24.35 -10.00
C LYS A 197 10.91 24.64 -11.10
N LYS A 198 10.78 25.74 -11.82
CA LYS A 198 11.77 26.20 -12.83
C LYS A 198 13.12 26.53 -12.18
N LEU A 199 13.13 27.19 -11.03
CA LEU A 199 14.36 27.52 -10.30
C LEU A 199 15.08 26.25 -9.80
N ILE A 200 14.34 25.37 -9.10
CA ILE A 200 14.94 24.15 -8.49
C ILE A 200 15.46 23.17 -9.53
N ARG A 201 14.88 23.14 -10.73
CA ARG A 201 15.36 22.32 -11.84
C ARG A 201 16.84 22.59 -12.21
N TRP A 202 17.30 23.81 -12.02
CA TRP A 202 18.69 24.22 -12.32
C TRP A 202 19.67 23.92 -11.18
N VAL A 203 19.16 23.63 -10.01
CA VAL A 203 20.01 23.20 -8.89
C VAL A 203 20.53 21.79 -9.16
N PRO A 204 21.84 21.52 -9.03
CA PRO A 204 22.36 20.16 -9.22
C PRO A 204 21.63 19.13 -8.36
N SER A 205 21.32 17.93 -8.90
CA SER A 205 20.59 16.88 -8.19
C SER A 205 21.22 16.47 -6.85
N SER A 206 22.53 16.68 -6.69
CA SER A 206 23.25 16.44 -5.42
C SER A 206 22.95 17.47 -4.33
N LEU A 207 22.33 18.61 -4.68
CA LEU A 207 22.00 19.71 -3.77
C LEU A 207 20.51 20.07 -3.79
N SER A 208 19.72 19.48 -4.67
CA SER A 208 18.33 19.89 -4.94
C SER A 208 17.43 19.73 -3.71
N TRP A 209 17.65 18.70 -2.87
CA TRP A 209 16.92 18.55 -1.61
C TRP A 209 17.14 19.75 -0.67
N TYR A 210 18.37 20.26 -0.56
CA TYR A 210 18.66 21.42 0.28
C TYR A 210 17.95 22.68 -0.25
N GLY A 211 17.90 22.85 -1.57
CA GLY A 211 17.14 23.95 -2.19
C GLY A 211 15.64 23.90 -1.87
N ALA A 212 15.04 22.71 -1.89
CA ALA A 212 13.65 22.51 -1.49
C ALA A 212 13.46 22.74 0.02
N PHE A 213 14.34 22.21 0.84
CA PHE A 213 14.31 22.38 2.31
C PHE A 213 14.32 23.84 2.76
N MET A 214 15.07 24.71 2.08
CA MET A 214 15.13 26.16 2.37
C MET A 214 13.78 26.86 2.26
N VAL A 215 12.85 26.31 1.50
CA VAL A 215 11.47 26.85 1.35
C VAL A 215 10.43 25.97 2.04
N ASN A 216 10.85 25.10 2.98
CA ASN A 216 10.01 24.17 3.70
C ASN A 216 9.25 23.21 2.77
N ALA A 217 9.89 22.75 1.72
CA ALA A 217 9.44 21.65 0.87
C ALA A 217 10.33 20.42 1.13
N TYR A 218 9.69 19.25 1.24
CA TYR A 218 10.34 17.99 1.59
C TYR A 218 10.12 16.97 0.48
N PRO A 219 11.08 16.81 -0.43
CA PRO A 219 11.02 15.78 -1.46
C PRO A 219 10.98 14.38 -0.84
N LEU A 220 10.20 13.50 -1.46
CA LEU A 220 10.01 12.12 -1.03
C LEU A 220 10.79 11.16 -1.95
N ASP A 221 11.12 9.99 -1.42
CA ASP A 221 11.82 8.93 -2.14
C ASP A 221 10.95 8.36 -3.26
N MET A 222 11.48 8.31 -4.47
CA MET A 222 10.79 7.80 -5.66
C MET A 222 11.27 6.38 -6.05
N SER A 223 12.13 5.75 -5.26
CA SER A 223 12.76 4.47 -5.65
C SER A 223 11.79 3.29 -5.72
N GLN A 224 10.70 3.31 -4.95
CA GLN A 224 9.70 2.24 -4.95
C GLN A 224 9.00 2.10 -6.32
N TYR A 225 8.82 3.19 -7.07
CA TYR A 225 8.09 3.19 -8.34
C TYR A 225 8.71 2.33 -9.44
N PHE A 226 10.01 2.03 -9.36
CA PHE A 226 10.68 1.16 -10.35
C PHE A 226 10.26 -0.30 -10.28
N ARG A 227 9.63 -0.72 -9.17
CA ARG A 227 9.11 -2.07 -9.00
C ARG A 227 7.59 -2.15 -9.11
N LEU A 228 6.94 -1.04 -9.44
CA LEU A 228 5.49 -1.01 -9.64
C LEU A 228 5.09 -1.82 -10.87
N PHE A 229 5.82 -1.68 -11.98
CA PHE A 229 5.51 -2.36 -13.24
C PHE A 229 6.52 -3.46 -13.58
N ASN A 230 6.07 -4.48 -14.30
CA ASN A 230 6.87 -5.61 -14.78
C ASN A 230 7.58 -6.36 -13.63
N ALA A 231 7.04 -6.31 -12.44
CA ALA A 231 7.63 -6.95 -11.27
C ALA A 231 6.73 -8.05 -10.72
N THR A 232 7.36 -9.09 -10.21
CA THR A 232 6.70 -10.28 -9.64
C THR A 232 7.56 -10.79 -8.49
N ARG A 233 6.91 -11.18 -7.39
CA ARG A 233 7.55 -11.93 -6.31
C ARG A 233 7.63 -13.39 -6.72
N ILE A 234 8.85 -13.90 -6.88
CA ILE A 234 9.10 -15.29 -7.26
C ILE A 234 9.29 -16.13 -6.00
N PRO A 235 8.46 -17.15 -5.78
CA PRO A 235 8.62 -18.04 -4.64
C PRO A 235 9.89 -18.90 -4.80
N LYS A 236 10.68 -18.96 -3.73
CA LYS A 236 11.87 -19.79 -3.58
C LYS A 236 11.85 -20.44 -2.21
N GLN A 237 12.52 -21.58 -2.09
CA GLN A 237 12.65 -22.24 -0.78
C GLN A 237 13.38 -21.34 0.22
N GLY A 238 12.79 -21.16 1.38
CA GLY A 238 13.32 -20.36 2.49
C GLY A 238 13.23 -18.86 2.32
N LYS A 239 13.42 -18.31 1.12
CA LYS A 239 13.35 -16.86 0.87
C LYS A 239 13.02 -16.55 -0.58
N ASP A 240 11.98 -15.76 -0.81
CA ASP A 240 11.54 -15.33 -2.13
C ASP A 240 12.47 -14.28 -2.75
N GLU A 241 12.31 -14.07 -4.05
CA GLU A 241 13.04 -13.07 -4.84
C GLU A 241 12.08 -12.10 -5.52
N LEU A 242 12.51 -10.86 -5.74
CA LEU A 242 11.79 -9.90 -6.57
C LEU A 242 12.40 -9.89 -7.98
N PHE A 243 11.59 -10.30 -8.94
CA PHE A 243 11.92 -10.26 -10.37
C PHE A 243 11.36 -9.01 -11.01
N THR A 244 12.08 -8.43 -11.96
CA THR A 244 11.61 -7.30 -12.78
C THR A 244 12.14 -7.42 -14.20
N ASP A 245 11.25 -7.36 -15.19
CA ASP A 245 11.62 -7.29 -16.60
C ASP A 245 11.15 -5.98 -17.25
N PRO A 246 12.02 -4.96 -17.35
CA PRO A 246 11.65 -3.68 -17.92
C PRO A 246 11.31 -3.71 -19.43
N LYS A 247 11.56 -4.84 -20.12
CA LYS A 247 11.30 -5.01 -21.55
C LYS A 247 9.91 -5.56 -21.86
N GLY A 248 9.21 -6.10 -20.87
CA GLY A 248 7.85 -6.61 -21.05
C GLY A 248 6.91 -5.50 -21.52
N ARG A 249 6.09 -5.80 -22.53
CA ARG A 249 5.16 -4.85 -23.19
C ARG A 249 3.72 -5.29 -23.12
N HIS A 250 3.48 -6.49 -22.60
CA HIS A 250 2.18 -7.13 -22.59
C HIS A 250 1.50 -7.00 -21.23
N LEU A 251 0.19 -7.06 -21.27
CA LEU A 251 -0.69 -7.16 -20.10
C LEU A 251 -1.00 -8.64 -19.83
N LEU A 252 -1.05 -9.03 -18.57
CA LEU A 252 -1.66 -10.27 -18.13
C LEU A 252 -3.13 -9.99 -17.83
N VAL A 253 -4.06 -10.73 -18.44
CA VAL A 253 -5.49 -10.66 -18.16
C VAL A 253 -5.95 -11.99 -17.62
N MET A 254 -6.68 -11.97 -16.51
CA MET A 254 -7.31 -13.17 -15.94
C MET A 254 -8.83 -13.07 -16.06
N ARG A 255 -9.47 -14.16 -16.50
CA ARG A 255 -10.93 -14.29 -16.53
C ARG A 255 -11.33 -15.76 -16.34
N GLY A 256 -12.19 -16.02 -15.36
CA GLY A 256 -12.62 -17.39 -15.05
C GLY A 256 -11.47 -18.35 -14.75
N GLY A 257 -10.38 -17.87 -14.16
CA GLY A 257 -9.16 -18.64 -13.88
C GLY A 257 -8.28 -18.92 -15.10
N ASN A 258 -8.70 -18.54 -16.31
CA ASN A 258 -7.89 -18.58 -17.52
C ASN A 258 -6.99 -17.35 -17.60
N MET A 259 -5.83 -17.49 -18.20
CA MET A 259 -4.83 -16.42 -18.37
C MET A 259 -4.65 -16.08 -19.84
N TYR A 260 -4.64 -14.79 -20.13
CA TYR A 260 -4.46 -14.25 -21.48
C TYR A 260 -3.38 -13.18 -21.46
N VAL A 261 -2.62 -13.08 -22.54
CA VAL A 261 -1.66 -11.98 -22.72
C VAL A 261 -1.84 -11.34 -24.10
N PHE A 262 -1.66 -10.02 -24.14
CA PHE A 262 -1.55 -9.25 -25.39
C PHE A 262 -0.72 -7.99 -25.15
N ASP A 263 -0.08 -7.49 -26.21
CA ASP A 263 0.75 -6.28 -26.10
C ASP A 263 -0.12 -5.03 -25.94
N VAL A 264 0.18 -4.20 -24.95
CA VAL A 264 -0.40 -2.85 -24.74
C VAL A 264 0.58 -1.74 -25.09
N MET A 265 1.81 -2.11 -25.44
CA MET A 265 2.80 -1.23 -26.08
C MET A 265 3.30 -1.89 -27.36
N ASP A 266 3.54 -1.07 -28.39
CA ASP A 266 4.14 -1.51 -29.65
C ASP A 266 5.66 -1.77 -29.49
N ARG A 267 6.32 -2.13 -30.61
CA ARG A 267 7.77 -2.41 -30.63
C ARG A 267 8.61 -1.16 -30.36
N ASP A 268 8.07 0.01 -30.64
CA ASP A 268 8.73 1.31 -30.44
C ASP A 268 8.46 1.87 -29.03
N GLY A 269 7.68 1.14 -28.20
CA GLY A 269 7.34 1.51 -26.85
C GLY A 269 6.19 2.52 -26.75
N ASN A 270 5.40 2.72 -27.82
CA ASN A 270 4.22 3.57 -27.78
C ASN A 270 3.01 2.79 -27.25
N LEU A 271 2.06 3.52 -26.67
CA LEU A 271 0.78 2.94 -26.27
C LEU A 271 0.04 2.41 -27.52
N VAL A 272 -0.36 1.15 -27.50
CA VAL A 272 -1.29 0.58 -28.48
C VAL A 272 -2.59 1.38 -28.47
N LYS A 273 -3.19 1.62 -29.62
CA LYS A 273 -4.40 2.44 -29.71
C LYS A 273 -5.47 1.95 -28.76
N PRO A 274 -6.09 2.82 -27.97
CA PRO A 274 -7.10 2.40 -26.97
C PRO A 274 -8.26 1.60 -27.58
N ALA A 275 -8.68 1.89 -28.80
CA ALA A 275 -9.69 1.11 -29.52
C ALA A 275 -9.24 -0.33 -29.85
N GLU A 276 -7.93 -0.57 -30.01
CA GLU A 276 -7.35 -1.91 -30.20
C GLU A 276 -7.30 -2.66 -28.85
N ILE A 277 -6.87 -1.98 -27.78
CA ILE A 277 -6.93 -2.54 -26.41
C ILE A 277 -8.37 -2.92 -26.08
N GLN A 278 -9.35 -2.06 -26.39
CA GLN A 278 -10.77 -2.33 -26.22
C GLN A 278 -11.23 -3.56 -27.01
N ALA A 279 -10.76 -3.74 -28.24
CA ALA A 279 -11.07 -4.91 -29.06
C ALA A 279 -10.52 -6.20 -28.45
N HIS A 280 -9.28 -6.18 -27.94
CA HIS A 280 -8.66 -7.34 -27.30
C HIS A 280 -9.36 -7.70 -25.98
N LEU A 281 -9.70 -6.71 -25.15
CA LEU A 281 -10.47 -6.95 -23.92
C LEU A 281 -11.89 -7.47 -24.23
N LYS A 282 -12.55 -6.94 -25.26
CA LYS A 282 -13.87 -7.44 -25.71
C LYS A 282 -13.76 -8.89 -26.18
N HIS A 283 -12.70 -9.25 -26.91
CA HIS A 283 -12.45 -10.62 -27.36
C HIS A 283 -12.35 -11.57 -26.14
N ILE A 284 -11.55 -11.19 -25.11
CA ILE A 284 -11.42 -11.99 -23.88
C ILE A 284 -12.76 -12.11 -23.14
N LEU A 285 -13.53 -11.02 -23.01
CA LEU A 285 -14.84 -11.02 -22.36
C LEU A 285 -15.88 -11.86 -23.11
N SER A 286 -15.69 -12.08 -24.43
CA SER A 286 -16.58 -12.87 -25.29
C SER A 286 -16.06 -14.30 -25.51
N ASP A 287 -14.88 -14.66 -24.97
CA ASP A 287 -14.32 -16.00 -25.12
C ASP A 287 -15.25 -17.02 -24.44
N PRO A 288 -15.78 -18.03 -25.19
CA PRO A 288 -16.67 -19.04 -24.65
C PRO A 288 -15.95 -20.13 -23.83
N THR A 289 -14.64 -20.05 -23.70
CA THR A 289 -13.86 -21.01 -22.91
C THR A 289 -14.42 -21.10 -21.48
N PRO A 290 -14.76 -22.30 -20.99
CA PRO A 290 -15.25 -22.46 -19.62
C PRO A 290 -14.17 -22.04 -18.62
N ALA A 291 -14.59 -21.79 -17.37
CA ALA A 291 -13.67 -21.54 -16.28
C ALA A 291 -12.63 -22.68 -16.17
N ALA A 292 -11.40 -22.31 -15.83
CA ALA A 292 -10.30 -23.25 -15.73
C ALA A 292 -10.60 -24.36 -14.71
N ALA A 293 -10.43 -25.62 -15.09
CA ALA A 293 -10.63 -26.75 -14.18
C ALA A 293 -9.61 -26.71 -13.02
N HIS A 294 -8.39 -26.34 -13.33
CA HIS A 294 -7.28 -26.19 -12.36
C HIS A 294 -6.72 -24.76 -12.45
N PRO A 295 -7.37 -23.76 -11.81
CA PRO A 295 -6.95 -22.36 -11.90
C PRO A 295 -5.65 -22.12 -11.12
N LEU A 296 -4.54 -21.93 -11.83
CA LEU A 296 -3.20 -21.82 -11.27
C LEU A 296 -3.00 -20.62 -10.34
N GLY A 297 -3.86 -19.61 -10.43
CA GLY A 297 -3.85 -18.46 -9.53
C GLY A 297 -3.88 -18.83 -8.06
N LEU A 298 -4.61 -19.91 -7.72
CA LEU A 298 -4.68 -20.45 -6.35
C LEU A 298 -3.32 -20.86 -5.78
N LEU A 299 -2.35 -21.27 -6.61
CA LEU A 299 -1.01 -21.62 -6.14
C LEU A 299 -0.28 -20.43 -5.51
N THR A 300 -0.58 -19.21 -5.94
CA THR A 300 -0.01 -17.99 -5.37
C THR A 300 -0.56 -17.64 -3.98
N SER A 301 -1.62 -18.33 -3.55
CA SER A 301 -2.20 -18.20 -2.20
C SER A 301 -1.66 -19.24 -1.20
N GLU A 302 -0.77 -20.12 -1.63
CA GLU A 302 -0.19 -21.15 -0.77
C GLU A 302 0.92 -20.60 0.13
N ASN A 303 1.30 -21.40 1.16
CA ASN A 303 2.57 -21.25 1.88
C ASN A 303 3.71 -21.13 0.87
N ARG A 304 4.64 -20.23 1.10
CA ARG A 304 5.65 -19.84 0.11
C ARG A 304 6.58 -21.00 -0.29
N ASP A 305 6.91 -21.88 0.63
CA ASP A 305 7.75 -23.06 0.31
C ASP A 305 6.95 -24.11 -0.48
N THR A 306 5.68 -24.29 -0.17
CA THR A 306 4.78 -25.15 -0.97
C THR A 306 4.65 -24.61 -2.39
N TRP A 307 4.41 -23.30 -2.54
CA TRP A 307 4.33 -22.66 -3.85
C TRP A 307 5.68 -22.74 -4.60
N ALA A 308 6.81 -22.50 -3.92
CA ALA A 308 8.13 -22.64 -4.53
C ALA A 308 8.34 -24.03 -5.14
N ARG A 309 8.04 -25.09 -4.39
CA ARG A 309 8.14 -26.47 -4.87
C ARG A 309 7.23 -26.73 -6.08
N LEU A 310 5.98 -26.30 -6.04
CA LEU A 310 5.03 -26.48 -7.16
C LEU A 310 5.44 -25.66 -8.38
N ARG A 311 6.02 -24.47 -8.18
CA ARG A 311 6.56 -23.67 -9.27
C ARG A 311 7.78 -24.32 -9.94
N GLU A 312 8.68 -24.92 -9.18
CA GLU A 312 9.79 -25.71 -9.72
C GLU A 312 9.27 -26.90 -10.54
N LYS A 313 8.22 -27.55 -10.06
CA LYS A 313 7.55 -28.62 -10.80
C LYS A 313 6.92 -28.11 -12.10
N LEU A 314 6.24 -26.95 -12.09
CA LEU A 314 5.71 -26.31 -13.29
C LEU A 314 6.82 -26.02 -14.32
N LEU A 315 7.98 -25.56 -13.87
CA LEU A 315 9.13 -25.33 -14.76
C LEU A 315 9.64 -26.66 -15.35
N ALA A 316 9.72 -27.71 -14.55
CA ALA A 316 10.16 -29.04 -14.98
C ALA A 316 9.20 -29.71 -15.98
N THR A 317 7.90 -29.37 -15.97
CA THR A 317 6.90 -29.86 -16.92
C THR A 317 6.80 -28.99 -18.19
N GLY A 318 7.79 -28.12 -18.44
CA GLY A 318 7.90 -27.35 -19.67
C GLY A 318 7.12 -26.05 -19.71
N ASN A 319 6.63 -25.53 -18.57
CA ASN A 319 5.87 -24.30 -18.51
C ASN A 319 6.73 -23.01 -18.40
N GLY A 320 8.05 -23.11 -18.63
CA GLY A 320 8.97 -21.98 -18.44
C GLY A 320 8.61 -20.73 -19.25
N GLU A 321 8.24 -20.92 -20.54
CA GLU A 321 7.86 -19.80 -21.42
C GLU A 321 6.59 -19.10 -20.91
N VAL A 322 5.53 -19.86 -20.62
CA VAL A 322 4.25 -19.29 -20.20
C VAL A 322 4.35 -18.61 -18.84
N LEU A 323 5.11 -19.19 -17.88
CA LEU A 323 5.41 -18.55 -16.61
C LEU A 323 6.22 -17.27 -16.80
N GLY A 324 7.18 -17.26 -17.73
CA GLY A 324 7.94 -16.08 -18.10
C GLY A 324 7.05 -14.93 -18.60
N LEU A 325 5.99 -15.24 -19.36
CA LEU A 325 5.00 -14.24 -19.78
C LEU A 325 4.18 -13.71 -18.60
N VAL A 326 3.81 -14.55 -17.66
CA VAL A 326 3.11 -14.12 -16.43
C VAL A 326 4.01 -13.19 -15.60
N ASP A 327 5.26 -13.58 -15.39
CA ASP A 327 6.19 -12.83 -14.54
C ASP A 327 6.56 -11.46 -15.13
N SER A 328 6.79 -11.40 -16.45
CA SER A 328 7.26 -10.20 -17.14
C SER A 328 6.13 -9.25 -17.60
N ALA A 329 4.85 -9.62 -17.44
CA ALA A 329 3.72 -8.76 -17.73
C ALA A 329 3.79 -7.42 -16.97
N LEU A 330 3.29 -6.34 -17.57
CA LEU A 330 3.29 -5.01 -16.93
C LEU A 330 2.63 -5.04 -15.56
N PHE A 331 1.45 -5.61 -15.51
CA PHE A 331 0.64 -5.86 -14.31
C PHE A 331 -0.44 -6.89 -14.67
N CYS A 332 -1.27 -7.28 -13.69
CA CYS A 332 -2.39 -8.18 -13.90
C CYS A 332 -3.71 -7.39 -13.95
N LEU A 333 -4.56 -7.68 -14.92
CA LEU A 333 -5.96 -7.23 -14.96
C LEU A 333 -6.87 -8.44 -14.71
N CYS A 334 -7.60 -8.44 -13.60
CA CYS A 334 -8.58 -9.47 -13.27
C CYS A 334 -9.98 -8.99 -13.69
N LEU A 335 -10.59 -9.67 -14.65
CA LEU A 335 -11.96 -9.41 -15.10
C LEU A 335 -12.90 -10.39 -14.40
N ASP A 336 -13.66 -9.89 -13.42
CA ASP A 336 -14.62 -10.72 -12.69
C ASP A 336 -16.00 -10.63 -13.35
N ASP A 337 -16.68 -11.77 -13.48
CA ASP A 337 -18.03 -11.85 -14.03
C ASP A 337 -19.12 -11.51 -12.98
N GLU A 338 -18.72 -11.17 -11.76
CA GLU A 338 -19.57 -10.84 -10.63
C GLU A 338 -19.88 -9.34 -10.56
N SER A 339 -21.07 -9.00 -10.06
CA SER A 339 -21.48 -7.64 -9.74
C SER A 339 -21.69 -7.51 -8.23
N MET A 340 -21.17 -6.45 -7.65
CA MET A 340 -21.20 -6.19 -6.21
C MET A 340 -21.91 -4.89 -5.91
N ASN A 341 -22.78 -4.89 -4.90
CA ASN A 341 -23.64 -3.75 -4.58
C ASN A 341 -23.41 -3.16 -3.18
N ASP A 342 -22.64 -3.84 -2.33
CA ASP A 342 -22.39 -3.39 -0.96
C ASP A 342 -20.88 -3.41 -0.62
N HIS A 343 -20.49 -2.65 0.40
CA HIS A 343 -19.10 -2.48 0.80
C HIS A 343 -18.45 -3.76 1.34
N ILE A 344 -19.21 -4.64 1.98
CA ILE A 344 -18.71 -5.89 2.55
C ILE A 344 -18.34 -6.84 1.42
N HIS A 345 -19.25 -7.04 0.46
CA HIS A 345 -19.01 -7.86 -0.72
C HIS A 345 -17.82 -7.33 -1.56
N ILE A 346 -17.75 -6.00 -1.79
CA ILE A 346 -16.63 -5.37 -2.45
C ILE A 346 -15.33 -5.67 -1.69
N SER A 347 -15.31 -5.56 -0.36
CA SER A 347 -14.12 -5.79 0.45
C SER A 347 -13.63 -7.23 0.35
N HIS A 348 -14.52 -8.23 0.46
CA HIS A 348 -14.15 -9.64 0.30
C HIS A 348 -13.60 -9.92 -1.10
N ASN A 349 -14.31 -9.48 -2.15
CA ASN A 349 -13.86 -9.72 -3.52
C ASN A 349 -12.52 -9.05 -3.81
N MET A 350 -12.33 -7.79 -3.42
CA MET A 350 -11.13 -7.02 -3.74
C MET A 350 -9.92 -7.40 -2.88
N LEU A 351 -10.14 -7.86 -1.65
CA LEU A 351 -9.07 -8.34 -0.78
C LEU A 351 -8.54 -9.71 -1.22
N HIS A 352 -9.44 -10.66 -1.45
CA HIS A 352 -9.06 -12.04 -1.75
C HIS A 352 -9.83 -12.68 -2.91
N GLY A 353 -11.09 -12.29 -3.20
CA GLY A 353 -11.92 -12.95 -4.20
C GLY A 353 -12.18 -14.42 -3.86
N ASP A 354 -12.29 -15.25 -4.90
CA ASP A 354 -12.37 -16.71 -4.79
C ASP A 354 -11.02 -17.42 -5.00
N GLY A 355 -9.95 -16.65 -5.20
CA GLY A 355 -8.59 -17.13 -5.46
C GLY A 355 -8.35 -17.64 -6.88
N THR A 356 -9.39 -17.96 -7.64
CA THR A 356 -9.24 -18.57 -8.97
C THR A 356 -8.81 -17.57 -10.02
N ASN A 357 -9.28 -16.32 -9.91
CA ASN A 357 -9.08 -15.25 -10.89
C ASN A 357 -8.11 -14.17 -10.37
N ARG A 358 -7.05 -14.58 -9.65
CA ARG A 358 -6.04 -13.70 -9.05
C ARG A 358 -4.64 -14.26 -9.26
N TRP A 359 -3.64 -13.37 -9.38
CA TRP A 359 -2.21 -13.72 -9.32
C TRP A 359 -1.55 -12.83 -8.27
N TYR A 360 -1.56 -13.27 -7.02
CA TYR A 360 -1.20 -12.45 -5.85
C TYR A 360 0.29 -12.08 -5.78
N ASP A 361 1.13 -12.77 -6.52
CA ASP A 361 2.57 -12.50 -6.59
C ASP A 361 2.94 -11.35 -7.53
N LYS A 362 2.00 -10.89 -8.37
CA LYS A 362 2.26 -9.73 -9.24
C LYS A 362 2.39 -8.47 -8.40
N SER A 363 3.28 -7.54 -8.77
CA SER A 363 3.45 -6.27 -8.04
C SER A 363 2.13 -5.59 -7.71
N PHE A 364 1.21 -5.56 -8.65
CA PHE A 364 -0.19 -5.22 -8.41
C PHE A 364 -1.12 -5.83 -9.47
N SER A 365 -2.37 -5.96 -9.09
CA SER A 365 -3.48 -6.30 -9.97
C SER A 365 -4.52 -5.20 -9.95
N ILE A 366 -5.07 -4.86 -11.12
CA ILE A 366 -6.33 -4.11 -11.21
C ILE A 366 -7.44 -5.16 -11.30
N ILE A 367 -8.32 -5.19 -10.31
CA ILE A 367 -9.51 -6.04 -10.30
C ILE A 367 -10.67 -5.21 -10.83
N MET A 368 -11.41 -5.74 -11.81
CA MET A 368 -12.53 -5.07 -12.44
C MET A 368 -13.75 -5.98 -12.46
N ALA A 369 -14.74 -5.65 -11.66
CA ALA A 369 -15.99 -6.37 -11.60
C ALA A 369 -16.91 -6.04 -12.78
N LYS A 370 -17.89 -6.91 -13.06
CA LYS A 370 -18.86 -6.75 -14.15
C LYS A 370 -19.64 -5.43 -14.07
N CYS A 371 -19.97 -4.97 -12.86
CA CYS A 371 -20.64 -3.69 -12.62
C CYS A 371 -19.73 -2.46 -12.74
N GLY A 372 -18.44 -2.65 -13.05
CA GLY A 372 -17.47 -1.58 -13.16
C GLY A 372 -16.78 -1.19 -11.84
N ASN A 373 -17.11 -1.79 -10.70
CA ASN A 373 -16.32 -1.61 -9.48
C ASN A 373 -14.88 -2.08 -9.71
N ALA A 374 -13.92 -1.27 -9.27
CA ALA A 374 -12.52 -1.55 -9.50
C ALA A 374 -11.70 -1.37 -8.22
N ALA A 375 -10.62 -2.14 -8.09
CA ALA A 375 -9.65 -1.98 -7.01
C ALA A 375 -8.24 -2.33 -7.48
N ILE A 376 -7.26 -1.88 -6.71
CA ILE A 376 -5.88 -2.37 -6.76
C ILE A 376 -5.69 -3.31 -5.58
N ASN A 377 -5.22 -4.55 -5.86
CA ASN A 377 -4.64 -5.46 -4.89
C ASN A 377 -3.14 -5.54 -5.20
N PHE A 378 -2.27 -5.40 -4.21
CA PHE A 378 -0.83 -5.34 -4.48
C PHE A 378 0.00 -6.17 -3.50
N GLU A 379 1.10 -6.69 -3.99
CA GLU A 379 2.11 -7.41 -3.21
C GLU A 379 2.98 -6.38 -2.44
N HIS A 380 3.09 -6.52 -1.13
CA HIS A 380 3.58 -5.45 -0.25
C HIS A 380 5.10 -5.43 -0.04
N SER A 381 5.86 -6.41 -0.52
CA SER A 381 7.31 -6.45 -0.27
C SER A 381 8.07 -5.35 -1.04
N TRP A 382 7.66 -5.05 -2.28
CA TRP A 382 8.35 -4.10 -3.15
C TRP A 382 8.13 -2.63 -2.77
N GLY A 383 6.99 -2.30 -2.14
CA GLY A 383 6.61 -0.91 -1.87
C GLY A 383 5.50 -0.77 -0.84
N ASP A 384 5.21 0.46 -0.50
CA ASP A 384 4.21 0.83 0.51
C ASP A 384 2.97 1.44 -0.13
N GLY A 385 1.85 1.43 0.59
CA GLY A 385 0.56 1.92 0.12
C GLY A 385 0.58 3.36 -0.41
N VAL A 386 1.49 4.22 0.05
CA VAL A 386 1.62 5.61 -0.45
C VAL A 386 2.03 5.67 -1.93
N ALA A 387 2.92 4.78 -2.37
CA ALA A 387 3.32 4.72 -3.78
C ALA A 387 2.17 4.21 -4.66
N VAL A 388 1.43 3.20 -4.17
CA VAL A 388 0.24 2.68 -4.85
C VAL A 388 -0.89 3.71 -4.87
N LEU A 389 -1.08 4.46 -3.77
CA LEU A 389 -2.06 5.55 -3.69
C LEU A 389 -1.78 6.66 -4.73
N ARG A 390 -0.52 7.06 -4.89
CA ARG A 390 -0.16 8.02 -5.94
C ARG A 390 -0.51 7.48 -7.33
N PHE A 391 -0.16 6.22 -7.63
CA PHE A 391 -0.51 5.57 -8.87
C PHE A 391 -2.04 5.53 -9.06
N GLN A 392 -2.80 5.14 -8.03
CA GLN A 392 -4.25 5.10 -8.05
C GLN A 392 -4.87 6.47 -8.35
N ASN A 393 -4.37 7.53 -7.72
CA ASN A 393 -4.83 8.90 -7.96
C ASN A 393 -4.61 9.34 -9.41
N GLU A 394 -3.43 9.08 -9.96
CA GLU A 394 -3.11 9.46 -11.34
C GLU A 394 -3.95 8.69 -12.35
N VAL A 395 -4.11 7.37 -12.15
CA VAL A 395 -4.95 6.53 -13.03
C VAL A 395 -6.41 6.95 -12.94
N PHE A 396 -6.93 7.18 -11.73
CA PHE A 396 -8.32 7.64 -11.55
C PHE A 396 -8.56 8.98 -12.24
N LYS A 397 -7.70 9.95 -11.98
CA LYS A 397 -7.80 11.28 -12.57
C LYS A 397 -7.75 11.22 -14.10
N ASP A 398 -6.77 10.53 -14.66
CA ASP A 398 -6.60 10.48 -16.12
C ASP A 398 -7.75 9.71 -16.80
N SER A 399 -8.16 8.56 -16.23
CA SER A 399 -9.24 7.75 -16.80
C SER A 399 -10.62 8.40 -16.73
N THR A 400 -10.86 9.32 -15.77
CA THR A 400 -12.15 10.01 -15.60
C THR A 400 -12.19 11.39 -16.26
N GLU A 401 -11.09 12.15 -16.21
CA GLU A 401 -11.00 13.50 -16.81
C GLU A 401 -10.64 13.45 -18.30
N ASN A 402 -9.81 12.48 -18.73
CA ASN A 402 -9.28 12.35 -20.08
C ASN A 402 -9.50 10.93 -20.65
N PRO A 403 -10.71 10.37 -20.60
CA PRO A 403 -10.97 9.02 -21.09
C PRO A 403 -10.63 8.92 -22.57
N LEU A 404 -9.96 7.83 -22.95
CA LEU A 404 -9.53 7.57 -24.34
C LEU A 404 -10.57 6.79 -25.15
N VAL A 405 -11.47 6.08 -24.47
CA VAL A 405 -12.67 5.46 -25.03
C VAL A 405 -13.89 5.89 -24.20
N ASN A 406 -15.06 5.92 -24.83
CA ASN A 406 -16.33 6.28 -24.21
C ASN A 406 -17.36 5.17 -24.45
N PRO A 407 -18.54 5.19 -23.79
CA PRO A 407 -19.56 4.16 -23.96
C PRO A 407 -20.05 3.94 -25.39
N GLY A 408 -19.96 4.96 -26.25
CA GLY A 408 -20.28 4.89 -27.67
C GLY A 408 -19.09 4.50 -28.58
N SER A 409 -17.88 4.38 -28.03
CA SER A 409 -16.69 3.99 -28.80
C SER A 409 -16.84 2.58 -29.35
N GLN A 410 -16.56 2.43 -30.66
CA GLN A 410 -16.48 1.11 -31.28
C GLN A 410 -15.07 0.56 -31.13
N PRO A 411 -14.89 -0.71 -30.71
CA PRO A 411 -13.61 -1.38 -30.75
C PRO A 411 -13.04 -1.39 -32.17
N ALA A 412 -11.72 -1.32 -32.28
CA ALA A 412 -11.06 -1.37 -33.59
C ALA A 412 -11.34 -2.70 -34.31
N ALA A 413 -11.44 -2.65 -35.62
CA ALA A 413 -11.55 -3.84 -36.46
C ALA A 413 -10.14 -4.47 -36.65
N VAL A 414 -9.64 -5.14 -35.62
CA VAL A 414 -8.34 -5.82 -35.60
C VAL A 414 -8.50 -7.30 -35.35
N ASP A 415 -7.54 -8.11 -35.79
CA ASP A 415 -7.52 -9.54 -35.51
C ASP A 415 -7.09 -9.83 -34.08
N SER A 416 -8.05 -9.72 -33.16
CA SER A 416 -7.82 -10.02 -31.73
C SER A 416 -7.54 -11.50 -31.48
N ALA A 417 -8.01 -12.42 -32.34
CA ALA A 417 -7.78 -13.84 -32.20
C ALA A 417 -6.29 -14.21 -32.38
N SER A 418 -5.58 -13.50 -33.25
CA SER A 418 -4.13 -13.66 -33.40
C SER A 418 -3.31 -12.85 -32.42
N ALA A 419 -3.81 -11.71 -31.92
CA ALA A 419 -3.10 -10.82 -31.03
C ALA A 419 -3.18 -11.27 -29.56
N VAL A 420 -4.31 -11.85 -29.16
CA VAL A 420 -4.55 -12.32 -27.78
C VAL A 420 -4.17 -13.79 -27.67
N ARG A 421 -3.17 -14.08 -26.86
CA ARG A 421 -2.73 -15.45 -26.58
C ARG A 421 -3.32 -15.92 -25.26
N ARG A 422 -4.17 -16.97 -25.27
CA ARG A 422 -4.53 -17.71 -24.08
C ARG A 422 -3.37 -18.63 -23.69
N LEU A 423 -2.91 -18.53 -22.45
CA LEU A 423 -1.80 -19.33 -21.94
C LEU A 423 -2.29 -20.76 -21.63
N GLN A 424 -1.59 -21.74 -22.14
CA GLN A 424 -1.83 -23.16 -21.89
C GLN A 424 -0.73 -23.69 -21.00
N PHE A 425 -1.10 -24.41 -19.94
CA PHE A 425 -0.17 -24.99 -19.01
C PHE A 425 -0.22 -26.52 -19.08
N ASN A 426 0.93 -27.14 -19.09
CA ASN A 426 1.07 -28.59 -19.00
C ASN A 426 1.05 -28.99 -17.53
N LEU A 427 -0.02 -29.63 -17.10
CA LEU A 427 -0.21 -30.08 -15.73
C LEU A 427 -0.12 -31.60 -15.67
N ASP A 428 0.62 -32.12 -14.70
CA ASP A 428 0.57 -33.53 -14.31
C ASP A 428 -0.30 -33.69 -13.05
N ALA A 429 -0.55 -34.91 -12.65
CA ALA A 429 -1.41 -35.22 -11.50
C ALA A 429 -0.91 -34.59 -10.19
N GLU A 430 0.39 -34.34 -10.01
CA GLU A 430 0.93 -33.65 -8.83
C GLU A 430 0.53 -32.19 -8.82
N LEU A 431 0.61 -31.51 -9.97
CA LEU A 431 0.22 -30.11 -10.11
C LEU A 431 -1.28 -29.93 -9.98
N GLU A 432 -2.09 -30.80 -10.60
CA GLU A 432 -3.55 -30.78 -10.47
C GLU A 432 -3.98 -30.95 -9.01
N ASN A 433 -3.41 -31.94 -8.30
CA ASN A 433 -3.65 -32.13 -6.87
C ASN A 433 -3.15 -30.93 -6.03
N GLY A 434 -2.03 -30.32 -6.43
CA GLY A 434 -1.52 -29.09 -5.82
C GLY A 434 -2.54 -27.94 -5.89
N VAL A 435 -3.17 -27.74 -7.06
CA VAL A 435 -4.22 -26.72 -7.24
C VAL A 435 -5.47 -27.03 -6.41
N ILE A 436 -5.90 -28.31 -6.39
CA ILE A 436 -7.05 -28.75 -5.57
C ILE A 436 -6.78 -28.46 -4.10
N LYS A 437 -5.59 -28.81 -3.61
CA LYS A 437 -5.20 -28.58 -2.21
C LYS A 437 -5.09 -27.09 -1.89
N ALA A 438 -4.52 -26.28 -2.79
CA ALA A 438 -4.47 -24.84 -2.65
C ALA A 438 -5.87 -24.23 -2.54
N LYS A 439 -6.85 -24.73 -3.32
CA LYS A 439 -8.23 -24.30 -3.24
C LYS A 439 -8.87 -24.61 -1.88
N GLU A 440 -8.64 -25.80 -1.35
CA GLU A 440 -9.13 -26.21 -0.03
C GLU A 440 -8.54 -25.30 1.07
N ASN A 441 -7.22 -25.09 1.04
CA ASN A 441 -6.51 -24.26 2.01
C ASN A 441 -6.98 -22.80 1.95
N PHE A 442 -7.13 -22.27 0.74
CA PHE A 442 -7.63 -20.93 0.51
C PHE A 442 -9.05 -20.74 1.09
N HIS A 443 -9.99 -21.63 0.75
CA HIS A 443 -11.35 -21.55 1.27
C HIS A 443 -11.40 -21.69 2.79
N ALA A 444 -10.58 -22.58 3.37
CA ALA A 444 -10.47 -22.74 4.82
C ALA A 444 -9.94 -21.46 5.52
N ALA A 445 -9.06 -20.71 4.86
CA ALA A 445 -8.55 -19.46 5.39
C ALA A 445 -9.56 -18.31 5.27
N VAL A 446 -10.12 -18.09 4.07
CA VAL A 446 -11.01 -16.95 3.81
C VAL A 446 -12.38 -17.09 4.50
N SER A 447 -12.85 -18.33 4.70
CA SER A 447 -14.13 -18.58 5.41
C SER A 447 -14.12 -18.16 6.88
N LYS A 448 -12.94 -17.96 7.46
CA LYS A 448 -12.76 -17.47 8.84
C LYS A 448 -12.75 -15.95 8.92
N LEU A 449 -12.57 -15.26 7.80
CA LEU A 449 -12.47 -13.81 7.79
C LEU A 449 -13.87 -13.18 7.79
N THR A 450 -14.13 -12.31 8.74
CA THR A 450 -15.31 -11.44 8.77
C THR A 450 -14.87 -10.01 8.48
N ILE A 451 -15.55 -9.34 7.59
CA ILE A 451 -15.33 -7.91 7.29
C ILE A 451 -16.65 -7.16 7.52
N ASP A 452 -16.54 -5.98 8.13
CA ASP A 452 -17.66 -5.05 8.27
C ASP A 452 -17.17 -3.61 8.14
N ALA A 453 -18.07 -2.68 7.85
CA ALA A 453 -17.74 -1.29 7.62
C ALA A 453 -18.69 -0.36 8.37
N MET A 454 -18.16 0.81 8.77
CA MET A 454 -18.92 1.84 9.47
C MET A 454 -18.65 3.21 8.84
N GLN A 455 -19.71 4.02 8.77
CA GLN A 455 -19.62 5.45 8.44
C GLN A 455 -20.25 6.28 9.57
N PHE A 456 -19.46 7.16 10.17
CA PHE A 456 -19.90 8.10 11.18
C PHE A 456 -20.16 9.46 10.53
N MET A 457 -21.43 9.82 10.36
CA MET A 457 -21.89 10.98 9.59
C MET A 457 -22.09 12.24 10.43
N LYS A 458 -21.83 12.20 11.76
CA LYS A 458 -22.10 13.33 12.67
C LYS A 458 -20.92 14.31 12.80
N GLY A 459 -19.80 14.08 12.11
CA GLY A 459 -18.64 14.94 12.11
C GLY A 459 -17.44 14.35 11.40
N GLY A 460 -16.51 15.23 10.99
CA GLY A 460 -15.34 14.87 10.24
C GLY A 460 -14.17 15.84 10.40
N LYS A 461 -13.25 15.79 9.45
CA LYS A 461 -11.96 16.52 9.47
C LYS A 461 -12.13 18.03 9.66
N GLU A 462 -13.11 18.66 8.98
CA GLU A 462 -13.32 20.10 9.07
C GLU A 462 -13.71 20.55 10.46
N GLN A 463 -14.64 19.83 11.11
CA GLN A 463 -15.09 20.15 12.46
C GLN A 463 -13.94 20.01 13.47
N LEU A 464 -13.14 18.92 13.37
CA LEU A 464 -12.01 18.68 14.25
C LEU A 464 -10.91 19.73 14.07
N LYS A 465 -10.60 20.12 12.83
CA LYS A 465 -9.64 21.20 12.55
C LYS A 465 -10.09 22.56 13.09
N LYS A 466 -11.39 22.90 13.01
CA LYS A 466 -11.94 24.12 13.63
C LYS A 466 -11.71 24.14 15.15
N LYS A 467 -11.72 22.97 15.80
CA LYS A 467 -11.41 22.79 17.24
C LYS A 467 -9.90 22.64 17.50
N LYS A 468 -9.03 22.76 16.48
CA LYS A 468 -7.56 22.59 16.55
C LYS A 468 -7.14 21.20 17.02
N LEU A 469 -7.93 20.18 16.70
CA LEU A 469 -7.64 18.77 16.98
C LEU A 469 -7.11 18.08 15.73
N SER A 470 -6.24 17.07 15.93
CA SER A 470 -5.81 16.17 14.86
C SER A 470 -6.95 15.21 14.52
N PRO A 471 -7.47 15.20 13.29
CA PRO A 471 -8.51 14.26 12.89
C PRO A 471 -8.07 12.81 13.05
N ASP A 472 -6.81 12.52 12.72
CA ASP A 472 -6.21 11.21 12.84
C ASP A 472 -6.12 10.73 14.31
N ALA A 473 -5.64 11.60 15.21
CA ALA A 473 -5.58 11.29 16.62
C ALA A 473 -6.96 10.97 17.24
N ILE A 474 -8.03 11.62 16.75
CA ILE A 474 -9.40 11.35 17.17
C ILE A 474 -9.87 9.99 16.69
N ALA A 475 -9.58 9.61 15.44
CA ALA A 475 -9.91 8.29 14.93
C ALA A 475 -9.17 7.20 15.72
N GLN A 476 -7.86 7.36 15.94
CA GLN A 476 -7.05 6.42 16.74
C GLN A 476 -7.55 6.30 18.20
N LEU A 477 -7.94 7.42 18.80
CA LEU A 477 -8.56 7.41 20.14
C LEU A 477 -9.87 6.63 20.14
N ALA A 478 -10.71 6.82 19.11
CA ALA A 478 -11.99 6.11 19.01
C ALA A 478 -11.81 4.60 18.87
N PHE A 479 -10.78 4.13 18.13
CA PHE A 479 -10.47 2.70 18.04
C PHE A 479 -10.04 2.12 19.39
N GLN A 480 -9.19 2.83 20.13
CA GLN A 480 -8.76 2.43 21.47
C GLN A 480 -9.96 2.39 22.45
N MET A 481 -10.79 3.42 22.44
CA MET A 481 -11.99 3.49 23.27
C MET A 481 -12.98 2.38 22.89
N GLY A 482 -13.12 2.09 21.59
CA GLY A 482 -13.98 1.01 21.09
C GLY A 482 -13.52 -0.35 21.62
N PHE A 483 -12.23 -0.63 21.54
CA PHE A 483 -11.66 -1.87 22.08
C PHE A 483 -11.81 -1.97 23.60
N LEU A 484 -11.51 -0.88 24.32
CA LEU A 484 -11.69 -0.81 25.78
C LEU A 484 -13.15 -1.05 26.19
N ARG A 485 -14.12 -0.49 25.45
CA ARG A 485 -15.56 -0.71 25.70
C ARG A 485 -15.96 -2.17 25.53
N GLN A 486 -15.46 -2.81 24.49
CA GLN A 486 -15.82 -4.19 24.17
C GLN A 486 -15.14 -5.22 25.09
N TYR A 487 -13.85 -5.02 25.39
CA TYR A 487 -13.02 -6.03 26.06
C TYR A 487 -12.49 -5.62 27.43
N GLY A 488 -12.71 -4.39 27.89
CA GLY A 488 -12.32 -3.92 29.22
C GLY A 488 -10.81 -3.70 29.40
N GLN A 489 -10.02 -3.72 28.32
CA GLN A 489 -8.56 -3.59 28.39
C GLN A 489 -7.99 -2.76 27.24
N THR A 490 -6.81 -2.19 27.45
CA THR A 490 -6.01 -1.54 26.41
C THR A 490 -5.08 -2.54 25.73
N VAL A 491 -4.79 -2.34 24.46
CA VAL A 491 -3.97 -3.28 23.68
C VAL A 491 -2.95 -2.57 22.80
N ALA A 492 -1.95 -3.32 22.36
CA ALA A 492 -0.97 -2.85 21.40
C ALA A 492 -1.64 -2.46 20.09
N THR A 493 -1.35 -1.24 19.65
CA THR A 493 -1.84 -0.68 18.39
C THR A 493 -0.68 -0.34 17.48
N TYR A 494 -0.83 -0.68 16.23
CA TYR A 494 0.08 -0.33 15.14
C TYR A 494 -0.58 0.67 14.22
N GLU A 495 0.10 1.77 13.96
CA GLU A 495 -0.20 2.68 12.87
C GLU A 495 1.07 2.91 12.05
N SER A 496 0.98 2.76 10.72
CA SER A 496 2.14 2.96 9.85
C SER A 496 2.40 4.44 9.62
N CYS A 497 3.66 4.86 9.75
CA CYS A 497 4.13 6.19 9.41
C CYS A 497 5.15 6.10 8.26
N SER A 498 4.90 6.80 7.16
CA SER A 498 5.82 6.82 6.04
C SER A 498 7.14 7.49 6.40
N THR A 499 8.25 6.84 6.04
CA THR A 499 9.60 7.40 6.12
C THR A 499 10.16 7.78 4.74
N ALA A 500 9.28 7.97 3.74
CA ALA A 500 9.65 8.32 2.37
C ALA A 500 10.39 9.67 2.24
N ALA A 501 10.37 10.55 3.28
CA ALA A 501 11.23 11.73 3.33
C ALA A 501 12.74 11.40 3.39
N PHE A 502 13.07 10.14 3.57
CA PHE A 502 14.44 9.63 3.63
C PHE A 502 14.70 8.65 2.48
N ARG A 503 15.95 8.58 2.04
CA ARG A 503 16.40 7.71 0.96
C ARG A 503 16.07 6.24 1.26
N HIS A 504 15.34 5.58 0.36
CA HIS A 504 14.82 4.22 0.50
C HIS A 504 14.04 4.01 1.82
N GLY A 505 13.37 5.08 2.27
CA GLY A 505 12.49 5.01 3.41
C GLY A 505 11.27 4.14 3.11
N ARG A 506 10.80 3.43 4.13
CA ARG A 506 9.60 2.59 4.11
C ARG A 506 8.62 3.12 5.17
N THR A 507 8.44 2.39 6.23
CA THR A 507 7.55 2.77 7.33
C THR A 507 8.23 2.69 8.69
N GLU A 508 7.78 3.52 9.62
CA GLU A 508 8.02 3.40 11.06
C GLU A 508 6.67 3.18 11.75
N THR A 509 6.69 2.66 12.97
CA THR A 509 5.47 2.44 13.75
C THR A 509 5.18 3.66 14.63
N ILE A 510 3.94 4.12 14.59
CA ILE A 510 3.37 5.00 15.60
C ILE A 510 2.61 4.13 16.60
N ARG A 511 2.86 4.35 17.91
CA ARG A 511 2.12 3.72 19.02
C ARG A 511 1.13 4.75 19.57
N PRO A 512 -0.16 4.73 19.19
CA PRO A 512 -1.11 5.81 19.47
C PRO A 512 -1.36 6.11 20.96
N LEU A 513 -1.11 5.16 21.85
CA LEU A 513 -1.28 5.32 23.30
C LEU A 513 -0.20 6.18 23.98
N THR A 514 0.78 6.71 23.25
CA THR A 514 1.90 7.45 23.84
C THR A 514 1.87 8.93 23.47
N LYS A 515 2.43 9.79 24.35
CA LYS A 515 2.68 11.20 24.05
C LYS A 515 3.67 11.36 22.87
N GLU A 516 4.60 10.44 22.73
CA GLU A 516 5.62 10.38 21.71
C GLU A 516 5.05 10.04 20.32
N ALA A 517 3.92 9.36 20.26
CA ALA A 517 3.17 9.14 19.03
C ALA A 517 2.83 10.47 18.33
N ALA A 518 2.58 11.51 19.12
CA ALA A 518 2.33 12.86 18.60
C ALA A 518 3.53 13.47 17.85
N MET A 519 4.74 12.91 18.00
CA MET A 519 5.97 13.39 17.36
C MET A 519 6.51 12.42 16.29
N ALA A 520 5.78 11.33 15.99
CA ALA A 520 6.14 10.26 15.04
C ALA A 520 7.59 9.77 15.20
N GLN A 521 8.01 9.57 16.43
CA GLN A 521 9.32 9.03 16.77
C GLN A 521 9.12 7.61 17.30
N GLY A 522 9.28 6.62 16.41
CA GLY A 522 9.20 5.22 16.76
C GLY A 522 10.49 4.72 17.44
N PHE A 523 10.39 3.55 18.02
CA PHE A 523 11.51 2.75 18.53
C PHE A 523 11.57 1.39 17.83
N ASP A 524 10.50 1.02 17.17
CA ASP A 524 10.27 -0.32 16.65
C ASP A 524 11.32 -0.74 15.61
N ARG A 525 11.59 0.13 14.63
CA ARG A 525 12.55 -0.17 13.56
C ARG A 525 13.99 -0.26 14.06
N HIS A 526 14.34 0.52 15.08
CA HIS A 526 15.67 0.45 15.68
C HIS A 526 15.89 -0.86 16.45
N LEU A 527 14.95 -1.24 17.32
CA LEU A 527 15.00 -2.53 18.03
C LEU A 527 14.97 -3.71 17.04
N PHE A 528 14.13 -3.64 16.02
CA PHE A 528 14.09 -4.64 14.95
C PHE A 528 15.43 -4.77 14.23
N ALA A 529 16.07 -3.66 13.84
CA ALA A 529 17.35 -3.69 13.14
C ALA A 529 18.47 -4.30 14.01
N MET A 530 18.50 -4.01 15.31
CA MET A 530 19.45 -4.63 16.23
C MET A 530 19.18 -6.12 16.41
N LYS A 531 17.92 -6.54 16.55
CA LYS A 531 17.53 -7.97 16.58
C LYS A 531 17.94 -8.70 15.31
N TYR A 532 17.67 -8.08 14.15
CA TYR A 532 18.08 -8.62 12.85
C TYR A 532 19.60 -8.77 12.75
N LEU A 533 20.37 -7.79 13.21
CA LEU A 533 21.82 -7.83 13.24
C LEU A 533 22.35 -8.98 14.10
N ALA A 534 21.80 -9.20 15.29
CA ALA A 534 22.17 -10.32 16.15
C ALA A 534 21.89 -11.67 15.47
N ASN A 535 20.68 -11.85 14.92
CA ASN A 535 20.29 -13.08 14.21
C ASN A 535 21.19 -13.35 13.01
N SER A 536 21.54 -12.32 12.22
CA SER A 536 22.40 -12.48 11.05
C SER A 536 23.84 -12.96 11.37
N LYS A 537 24.23 -12.82 12.63
CA LYS A 537 25.53 -13.28 13.17
C LYS A 537 25.45 -14.56 13.97
N GLY A 538 24.26 -15.15 14.11
CA GLY A 538 24.05 -16.31 14.95
C GLY A 538 24.29 -16.03 16.44
N GLN A 539 24.12 -14.79 16.89
CA GLN A 539 24.27 -14.41 18.31
C GLN A 539 22.97 -14.68 19.07
N ASP A 540 23.10 -15.09 20.32
CA ASP A 540 21.96 -15.23 21.23
C ASP A 540 21.27 -13.88 21.45
N LEU A 541 19.94 -13.90 21.41
CA LEU A 541 19.16 -12.70 21.68
C LEU A 541 19.16 -12.39 23.16
N HIS A 542 19.36 -11.10 23.50
CA HIS A 542 19.23 -10.59 24.86
C HIS A 542 17.82 -10.87 25.42
N SER A 543 17.73 -11.06 26.74
CA SER A 543 16.48 -11.35 27.46
C SER A 543 15.36 -10.31 27.25
N LEU A 544 15.70 -9.07 26.90
CA LEU A 544 14.71 -8.06 26.47
C LEU A 544 13.84 -8.56 25.32
N TYR A 545 14.42 -9.25 24.31
CA TYR A 545 13.69 -9.78 23.16
C TYR A 545 12.89 -11.06 23.48
N GLN A 546 13.12 -11.65 24.65
CA GLN A 546 12.41 -12.81 25.19
C GLN A 546 11.36 -12.39 26.24
N ASP A 547 11.33 -11.13 26.64
CA ASP A 547 10.34 -10.58 27.59
C ASP A 547 8.93 -10.74 27.00
N PRO A 548 7.96 -11.31 27.74
CA PRO A 548 6.56 -11.33 27.33
C PRO A 548 6.01 -9.95 26.96
N ALA A 549 6.46 -8.88 27.63
CA ALA A 549 6.08 -7.52 27.30
C ALA A 549 6.58 -7.08 25.92
N TYR A 550 7.78 -7.51 25.50
CA TYR A 550 8.27 -7.26 24.15
C TYR A 550 7.44 -8.01 23.09
N ALA A 551 7.05 -9.24 23.39
CA ALA A 551 6.15 -9.99 22.51
C ALA A 551 4.77 -9.31 22.43
N ALA A 552 4.20 -8.90 23.56
CA ALA A 552 2.88 -8.27 23.65
C ALA A 552 2.78 -6.95 22.89
N ILE A 553 3.80 -6.06 22.98
CA ILE A 553 3.76 -4.79 22.24
C ILE A 553 3.91 -4.97 20.73
N ASN A 554 4.51 -6.07 20.28
CA ASN A 554 4.64 -6.43 18.87
C ASN A 554 3.46 -7.28 18.36
N HIS A 555 2.62 -7.78 19.26
CA HIS A 555 1.36 -8.45 18.92
C HIS A 555 0.28 -7.39 18.68
N ASN A 556 0.22 -6.90 17.43
CA ASN A 556 -0.58 -5.73 17.06
C ASN A 556 -2.06 -6.10 16.93
N ILE A 557 -2.77 -6.18 18.05
CA ILE A 557 -4.22 -6.48 18.10
C ILE A 557 -5.02 -5.46 17.29
N LEU A 558 -4.70 -4.17 17.39
CA LEU A 558 -5.24 -3.14 16.52
C LEU A 558 -4.18 -2.76 15.48
N SER A 559 -4.25 -3.36 14.30
CA SER A 559 -3.43 -2.96 13.15
C SER A 559 -4.21 -1.97 12.31
N THR A 560 -3.70 -0.74 12.21
CA THR A 560 -4.44 0.35 11.56
C THR A 560 -3.67 0.95 10.40
N SER A 561 -4.38 1.38 9.35
CA SER A 561 -3.82 2.08 8.20
C SER A 561 -4.83 3.07 7.64
N THR A 562 -4.36 4.25 7.24
CA THR A 562 -5.19 5.26 6.59
C THR A 562 -4.60 5.67 5.24
N LEU A 563 -5.42 5.58 4.19
CA LEU A 563 -5.10 6.02 2.84
C LEU A 563 -6.34 6.70 2.25
N THR A 564 -6.47 8.00 2.48
CA THR A 564 -7.64 8.78 2.03
C THR A 564 -7.26 9.65 0.85
N SER A 565 -8.02 9.54 -0.25
CA SER A 565 -7.90 10.41 -1.41
C SER A 565 -9.21 10.47 -2.19
N PRO A 566 -9.36 11.44 -3.12
CA PRO A 566 -10.53 11.50 -4.00
C PRO A 566 -10.71 10.27 -4.91
N ALA A 567 -9.66 9.48 -5.14
CA ALA A 567 -9.71 8.28 -5.96
C ALA A 567 -10.13 7.03 -5.19
N VAL A 568 -9.99 7.04 -3.86
CA VAL A 568 -10.22 5.87 -2.99
C VAL A 568 -11.63 5.88 -2.42
N ASN A 569 -12.37 4.82 -2.64
CA ASN A 569 -13.67 4.57 -2.01
C ASN A 569 -13.47 3.92 -0.63
N LEU A 570 -12.81 2.78 -0.60
CA LEU A 570 -12.48 2.06 0.63
C LEU A 570 -11.18 1.25 0.41
N GLY A 571 -10.57 0.87 1.51
CA GLY A 571 -9.41 0.01 1.49
C GLY A 571 -9.38 -0.86 2.75
N GLY A 572 -8.61 -1.93 2.70
CA GLY A 572 -8.54 -2.85 3.83
C GLY A 572 -7.48 -3.93 3.66
N PHE A 573 -7.30 -4.65 4.73
CA PHE A 573 -6.38 -5.77 4.85
C PHE A 573 -6.89 -6.70 5.95
N ALA A 574 -6.44 -7.94 5.98
CA ALA A 574 -6.81 -8.87 7.05
C ALA A 574 -6.02 -8.59 8.35
N PRO A 575 -6.49 -9.06 9.52
CA PRO A 575 -5.76 -8.91 10.78
C PRO A 575 -4.35 -9.50 10.67
N VAL A 576 -3.37 -8.81 11.25
CA VAL A 576 -1.96 -9.27 11.26
C VAL A 576 -1.68 -10.31 12.34
N VAL A 577 -2.63 -10.51 13.26
CA VAL A 577 -2.62 -11.55 14.30
C VAL A 577 -4.00 -12.20 14.39
N PRO A 578 -4.11 -13.50 14.75
CA PRO A 578 -5.40 -14.21 14.73
C PRO A 578 -6.47 -13.60 15.63
N ASP A 579 -6.07 -13.05 16.77
CA ASP A 579 -6.94 -12.41 17.77
C ASP A 579 -6.98 -10.88 17.63
N GLY A 580 -6.70 -10.35 16.43
CA GLY A 580 -6.64 -8.92 16.17
C GLY A 580 -7.72 -8.40 15.24
N PHE A 581 -7.64 -7.10 14.97
CA PHE A 581 -8.42 -6.38 13.95
C PHE A 581 -7.50 -5.75 12.92
N GLY A 582 -7.88 -5.85 11.65
CA GLY A 582 -7.30 -5.05 10.56
C GLY A 582 -8.23 -3.87 10.30
N VAL A 583 -7.76 -2.64 10.53
CA VAL A 583 -8.56 -1.42 10.45
C VAL A 583 -8.06 -0.52 9.33
N GLY A 584 -8.74 -0.53 8.19
CA GLY A 584 -8.58 0.48 7.14
C GLY A 584 -9.53 1.64 7.40
N TYR A 585 -9.03 2.88 7.51
CA TYR A 585 -9.91 4.00 7.84
C TYR A 585 -9.61 5.27 7.03
N GLY A 586 -10.63 6.15 6.96
CA GLY A 586 -10.52 7.46 6.34
C GLY A 586 -11.21 8.53 7.16
N VAL A 587 -10.56 9.70 7.28
CA VAL A 587 -11.17 10.89 7.90
C VAL A 587 -11.45 11.90 6.82
N HIS A 588 -12.70 11.93 6.37
CA HIS A 588 -13.19 12.83 5.34
C HIS A 588 -13.61 14.18 5.93
N ASP A 589 -13.94 15.15 5.09
CA ASP A 589 -14.23 16.51 5.54
C ASP A 589 -15.43 16.55 6.51
N GLU A 590 -16.48 15.75 6.23
CA GLU A 590 -17.74 15.76 6.98
C GLU A 590 -18.05 14.45 7.72
N TRP A 591 -17.29 13.38 7.48
CA TRP A 591 -17.53 12.05 8.07
C TRP A 591 -16.24 11.29 8.31
N ILE A 592 -16.33 10.24 9.15
CA ILE A 592 -15.24 9.29 9.45
C ILE A 592 -15.73 7.89 9.08
N GLY A 593 -14.93 7.15 8.31
CA GLY A 593 -15.26 5.78 7.94
C GLY A 593 -14.15 4.81 8.27
N CYS A 594 -14.52 3.57 8.51
CA CYS A 594 -13.57 2.47 8.59
C CYS A 594 -14.15 1.18 8.02
N ASN A 595 -13.26 0.38 7.46
CA ASN A 595 -13.46 -1.00 7.01
C ASN A 595 -12.62 -1.88 7.92
N VAL A 596 -13.25 -2.79 8.64
CA VAL A 596 -12.60 -3.57 9.69
C VAL A 596 -12.76 -5.05 9.41
N SER A 597 -11.67 -5.78 9.54
CA SER A 597 -11.61 -7.23 9.41
C SER A 597 -11.26 -7.89 10.74
N SER A 598 -11.79 -9.09 10.99
CA SER A 598 -11.45 -9.93 12.13
C SER A 598 -11.54 -11.40 11.81
N TYR A 599 -10.90 -12.24 12.63
CA TYR A 599 -11.11 -13.69 12.67
C TYR A 599 -12.09 -14.04 13.80
N PRO A 600 -12.54 -15.33 13.94
CA PRO A 600 -13.58 -15.73 14.89
C PRO A 600 -13.30 -15.42 16.36
N GLU A 601 -12.03 -15.21 16.74
CA GLU A 601 -11.61 -14.80 18.07
C GLU A 601 -12.12 -13.41 18.47
N ARG A 602 -12.56 -12.61 17.49
CA ARG A 602 -13.01 -11.22 17.66
C ARG A 602 -14.36 -10.98 16.98
N ASN A 603 -15.19 -10.16 17.61
CA ASN A 603 -16.48 -9.73 17.05
C ASN A 603 -16.35 -8.33 16.43
N VAL A 604 -16.24 -8.28 15.11
CA VAL A 604 -16.07 -7.02 14.35
C VAL A 604 -17.33 -6.14 14.42
N HIS A 605 -18.53 -6.72 14.41
CA HIS A 605 -19.79 -5.94 14.45
C HIS A 605 -19.91 -5.17 15.77
N GLU A 606 -19.66 -5.85 16.90
CA GLU A 606 -19.67 -5.21 18.21
C GLU A 606 -18.55 -4.17 18.34
N PHE A 607 -17.36 -4.47 17.81
CA PHE A 607 -16.25 -3.51 17.80
C PHE A 607 -16.65 -2.20 17.08
N LEU A 608 -17.26 -2.30 15.89
CA LEU A 608 -17.72 -1.12 15.16
C LEU A 608 -18.82 -0.35 15.88
N GLN A 609 -19.74 -1.02 16.57
CA GLN A 609 -20.73 -0.36 17.42
C GLN A 609 -20.05 0.40 18.57
N CYS A 610 -19.06 -0.20 19.22
CA CYS A 610 -18.26 0.44 20.27
C CYS A 610 -17.44 1.63 19.73
N VAL A 611 -16.88 1.54 18.54
CA VAL A 611 -16.16 2.65 17.88
C VAL A 611 -17.13 3.78 17.54
N HIS A 612 -18.29 3.47 16.97
CA HIS A 612 -19.33 4.46 16.66
C HIS A 612 -19.76 5.22 17.92
N LYS A 613 -20.05 4.49 18.99
CA LYS A 613 -20.42 5.09 20.29
C LYS A 613 -19.27 5.96 20.86
N SER A 614 -18.02 5.52 20.68
CA SER A 614 -16.86 6.30 21.13
C SER A 614 -16.71 7.61 20.36
N LEU A 615 -16.97 7.60 19.04
CA LEU A 615 -17.02 8.83 18.24
C LEU A 615 -18.17 9.73 18.67
N GLU A 616 -19.37 9.20 18.94
CA GLU A 616 -20.49 9.99 19.46
C GLU A 616 -20.12 10.71 20.76
N ASP A 617 -19.49 10.00 21.69
CA ASP A 617 -19.07 10.57 22.97
C ASP A 617 -17.99 11.66 22.79
N ILE A 618 -16.99 11.39 21.94
CA ILE A 618 -15.95 12.39 21.63
C ILE A 618 -16.58 13.67 21.06
N PHE A 619 -17.45 13.54 20.05
CA PHE A 619 -18.09 14.72 19.43
C PHE A 619 -19.05 15.41 20.40
N SER A 620 -19.76 14.69 21.27
CA SER A 620 -20.60 15.26 22.32
C SER A 620 -19.79 16.13 23.29
N VAL A 621 -18.64 15.62 23.78
CA VAL A 621 -17.72 16.40 24.62
C VAL A 621 -17.20 17.64 23.91
N LEU A 622 -16.86 17.53 22.60
CA LEU A 622 -16.40 18.68 21.82
C LEU A 622 -17.48 19.73 21.61
N GLU A 623 -18.74 19.37 21.69
CA GLU A 623 -19.91 20.28 21.62
C GLU A 623 -20.34 20.78 23.01
N GLY A 624 -19.69 20.36 24.10
CA GLY A 624 -20.05 20.70 25.46
C GLY A 624 -21.32 20.00 25.98
N LYS A 625 -21.69 18.88 25.35
CA LYS A 625 -22.82 18.03 25.76
C LYS A 625 -22.37 16.97 26.77
N PRO A 626 -23.23 16.54 27.70
CA PRO A 626 -22.92 15.44 28.59
C PRO A 626 -22.75 14.14 27.81
N LEU A 627 -21.95 13.23 28.36
CA LEU A 627 -21.84 11.86 27.85
C LEU A 627 -23.17 11.14 28.06
N SER A 628 -23.63 10.41 27.06
CA SER A 628 -24.88 9.65 27.07
C SER A 628 -24.71 8.24 27.61
#